data_0230fb30013714b62d815fc5aeaa54a5
#
_entry.id   0230fb30013714b62d815fc5aeaa54a5
#
_cell.length_a   1.000
_cell.length_b   1.000
_cell.length_c   1.000
_cell.angle_alpha   90.00
_cell.angle_beta   90.00
_cell.angle_gamma   90.00
#
_symmetry.space_group_name_H-M   'P 1'
#
loop_
_entity.id
_entity.type
_entity.pdbx_description
1 polymer ?
#
loop_
_entity_poly.entity_id
_entity_poly.type
_entity_poly.pdbx_seq_one_letter_code
_entity_poly.pdbx_strand_id
1 'polypeptide(L)'
;MIDIHSHLIPNVDDGAKTPQETIELIKEAEKVGITDIILTPHYIINAYEQNANTLILLKDKLQQIIDKDNINVKLHIGMEVYIINNLIDLLKQNVLLTLANSKYLLIELPMNTHVQYLDIIIFKLIENNIIPIIAHPERYKFIQENPDKV
;
A
#
# COMPACT_ATOMS: atom_id res chain seq x y z
N MET A 1 -3.00 17.14 4.62
CA MET A 1 -1.92 16.33 3.99
C MET A 1 -2.42 14.89 3.85
N ILE A 2 -2.01 14.16 2.80
CA ILE A 2 -2.43 12.77 2.56
C ILE A 2 -1.23 11.86 2.75
N ASP A 3 -1.37 10.81 3.58
CA ASP A 3 -0.41 9.71 3.67
C ASP A 3 -0.85 8.61 2.69
N ILE A 4 0.01 8.25 1.75
CA ILE A 4 -0.29 7.28 0.70
C ILE A 4 0.30 5.88 0.93
N HIS A 5 1.03 5.68 2.03
CA HIS A 5 1.71 4.41 2.33
C HIS A 5 1.77 4.16 3.84
N SER A 6 0.95 3.26 4.34
CA SER A 6 0.88 2.95 5.77
C SER A 6 0.44 1.50 6.06
N HIS A 7 1.04 0.88 7.09
CA HIS A 7 0.74 -0.48 7.56
C HIS A 7 -0.01 -0.42 8.89
N LEU A 8 -1.18 0.21 8.88
CA LEU A 8 -1.96 0.48 10.09
C LEU A 8 -3.15 -0.47 10.31
N ILE A 9 -3.37 -1.47 9.43
CA ILE A 9 -4.39 -2.49 9.71
C ILE A 9 -3.80 -3.53 10.66
N PRO A 10 -4.39 -3.73 11.87
CA PRO A 10 -3.79 -4.61 12.87
C PRO A 10 -3.70 -6.07 12.43
N ASN A 11 -2.54 -6.70 12.64
CA ASN A 11 -2.31 -8.13 12.42
C ASN A 11 -2.55 -8.65 11.00
N VAL A 12 -2.44 -7.82 9.97
CA VAL A 12 -2.55 -8.28 8.58
C VAL A 12 -1.18 -8.48 7.93
N ASP A 13 -0.16 -7.76 8.38
CA ASP A 13 1.22 -7.83 7.91
C ASP A 13 2.23 -7.55 9.03
N ASP A 14 3.40 -7.05 8.72
CA ASP A 14 4.45 -6.70 9.66
C ASP A 14 4.26 -5.33 10.34
N GLY A 15 3.24 -4.55 9.96
CA GLY A 15 2.88 -3.26 10.55
C GLY A 15 2.27 -3.36 11.95
N ALA A 16 1.23 -2.59 12.21
CA ALA A 16 0.56 -2.50 13.52
C ALA A 16 0.10 -3.86 14.05
N LYS A 17 0.31 -4.11 15.34
CA LYS A 17 -0.01 -5.40 15.98
C LYS A 17 -1.35 -5.38 16.71
N THR A 18 -1.82 -4.22 17.13
CA THR A 18 -3.06 -4.10 17.87
C THR A 18 -3.91 -2.92 17.38
N PRO A 19 -5.24 -3.00 17.52
CA PRO A 19 -6.12 -1.86 17.23
C PRO A 19 -5.75 -0.60 18.03
N GLN A 20 -5.27 -0.77 19.25
CA GLN A 20 -4.86 0.34 20.11
C GLN A 20 -3.68 1.11 19.51
N GLU A 21 -2.64 0.38 19.10
CA GLU A 21 -1.48 0.95 18.41
C GLU A 21 -1.89 1.70 17.13
N THR A 22 -2.77 1.12 16.34
CA THR A 22 -3.32 1.77 15.14
C THR A 22 -4.00 3.10 15.45
N ILE A 23 -4.87 3.12 16.47
CA ILE A 23 -5.60 4.33 16.86
C ILE A 23 -4.63 5.42 17.35
N GLU A 24 -3.60 5.04 18.13
CA GLU A 24 -2.58 5.97 18.61
C GLU A 24 -1.79 6.58 17.45
N LEU A 25 -1.37 5.77 16.47
CA LEU A 25 -0.65 6.24 15.29
C LEU A 25 -1.50 7.18 14.43
N ILE A 26 -2.80 6.88 14.25
CA ILE A 26 -3.71 7.77 13.51
C ILE A 26 -3.92 9.09 14.26
N LYS A 27 -4.01 9.09 15.60
CA LYS A 27 -4.07 10.32 16.42
C LYS A 27 -2.80 11.18 16.25
N GLU A 28 -1.62 10.55 16.22
CA GLU A 28 -0.38 11.29 15.98
C GLU A 28 -0.32 11.86 14.56
N ALA A 29 -0.81 11.11 13.55
CA ALA A 29 -0.92 11.58 12.18
C ALA A 29 -1.85 12.81 12.07
N GLU A 30 -3.01 12.80 12.74
CA GLU A 30 -3.93 13.94 12.79
C GLU A 30 -3.25 15.19 13.37
N LYS A 31 -2.49 15.05 14.48
CA LYS A 31 -1.78 16.17 15.14
C LYS A 31 -0.79 16.88 14.21
N VAL A 32 -0.17 16.16 13.28
CA VAL A 32 0.75 16.74 12.30
C VAL A 32 0.06 17.19 11.01
N GLY A 33 -1.28 17.17 10.96
CA GLY A 33 -2.10 17.70 9.87
C GLY A 33 -2.35 16.71 8.73
N ILE A 34 -2.23 15.40 8.97
CA ILE A 34 -2.71 14.38 8.03
C ILE A 34 -4.22 14.29 8.14
N THR A 35 -4.91 14.43 7.00
CA THR A 35 -6.37 14.40 6.89
C THR A 35 -6.88 13.10 6.26
N ASP A 36 -6.04 12.43 5.49
CA ASP A 36 -6.37 11.22 4.77
C ASP A 36 -5.19 10.24 4.86
N ILE A 37 -5.49 8.96 5.12
CA ILE A 37 -4.51 7.88 5.14
C ILE A 37 -4.98 6.76 4.22
N ILE A 38 -4.10 6.33 3.31
CA ILE A 38 -4.32 5.12 2.53
C ILE A 38 -3.61 3.96 3.24
N LEU A 39 -4.40 3.05 3.76
CA LEU A 39 -3.93 1.81 4.36
C LEU A 39 -3.44 0.89 3.23
N THR A 40 -2.16 0.54 3.24
CA THR A 40 -1.50 -0.24 2.19
C THR A 40 -0.82 -1.49 2.73
N PRO A 41 -1.59 -2.45 3.29
CA PRO A 41 -0.98 -3.69 3.75
C PRO A 41 -0.26 -4.39 2.61
N HIS A 42 0.77 -5.14 2.95
CA HIS A 42 1.52 -5.94 1.99
C HIS A 42 0.64 -6.96 1.26
N TYR A 43 0.92 -7.12 -0.05
CA TYR A 43 0.55 -8.31 -0.80
C TYR A 43 1.81 -9.01 -1.30
N ILE A 44 2.16 -10.11 -0.65
CA ILE A 44 3.34 -10.92 -0.96
C ILE A 44 2.91 -12.39 -1.04
N ILE A 45 3.05 -13.02 -2.22
CA ILE A 45 2.68 -14.42 -2.44
C ILE A 45 3.40 -15.32 -1.43
N ASN A 46 2.67 -16.26 -0.84
CA ASN A 46 3.10 -17.19 0.20
C ASN A 46 3.50 -16.54 1.55
N ALA A 47 3.25 -15.24 1.73
CA ALA A 47 3.52 -14.54 3.00
C ALA A 47 2.32 -13.71 3.45
N TYR A 48 1.90 -12.73 2.68
CA TYR A 48 0.79 -11.83 2.98
C TYR A 48 -0.19 -11.80 1.79
N GLU A 49 -1.16 -12.72 1.77
CA GLU A 49 -2.17 -12.83 0.71
C GLU A 49 -3.57 -12.51 1.26
N GLN A 50 -3.75 -11.28 1.71
CA GLN A 50 -5.02 -10.83 2.25
C GLN A 50 -6.06 -10.66 1.15
N ASN A 51 -7.28 -11.11 1.43
CA ASN A 51 -8.41 -10.91 0.53
C ASN A 51 -8.84 -9.45 0.50
N ALA A 52 -8.98 -8.88 -0.70
CA ALA A 52 -9.36 -7.48 -0.90
C ALA A 52 -10.65 -7.08 -0.15
N ASN A 53 -11.70 -7.91 -0.19
CA ASN A 53 -12.95 -7.64 0.51
C ASN A 53 -12.75 -7.65 2.04
N THR A 54 -11.90 -8.52 2.55
CA THR A 54 -11.56 -8.54 3.99
C THR A 54 -10.88 -7.24 4.39
N LEU A 55 -9.93 -6.74 3.60
CA LEU A 55 -9.24 -5.47 3.89
C LEU A 55 -10.20 -4.27 3.85
N ILE A 56 -11.13 -4.24 2.90
CA ILE A 56 -12.17 -3.21 2.83
C ILE A 56 -13.02 -3.20 4.10
N LEU A 57 -13.47 -4.39 4.56
CA LEU A 57 -14.25 -4.51 5.79
C LEU A 57 -13.46 -4.10 7.05
N LEU A 58 -12.16 -4.42 7.11
CA LEU A 58 -11.29 -4.01 8.22
C LEU A 58 -11.10 -2.49 8.25
N LYS A 59 -10.87 -1.86 7.09
CA LYS A 59 -10.79 -0.40 6.95
C LYS A 59 -12.09 0.26 7.40
N ASP A 60 -13.28 -0.27 7.00
CA ASP A 60 -14.57 0.29 7.39
C ASP A 60 -14.80 0.20 8.92
N LYS A 61 -14.43 -0.92 9.53
CA LYS A 61 -14.49 -1.08 10.99
C LYS A 61 -13.55 -0.09 11.70
N LEU A 62 -12.34 0.08 11.18
CA LEU A 62 -11.37 1.01 11.75
C LEU A 62 -11.87 2.46 11.63
N GLN A 63 -12.45 2.85 10.49
CA GLN A 63 -13.07 4.17 10.32
C GLN A 63 -14.17 4.40 11.37
N GLN A 64 -15.05 3.43 11.59
CA GLN A 64 -16.10 3.56 12.61
C GLN A 64 -15.55 3.74 14.03
N ILE A 65 -14.41 3.17 14.33
CA ILE A 65 -13.76 3.32 15.65
C ILE A 65 -13.19 4.73 15.79
N ILE A 66 -12.42 5.21 14.80
CA ILE A 66 -11.81 6.54 14.88
C ILE A 66 -12.87 7.66 14.82
N ASP A 67 -13.98 7.46 14.09
CA ASP A 67 -15.11 8.40 14.08
C ASP A 67 -15.75 8.54 15.49
N LYS A 68 -15.91 7.42 16.21
CA LYS A 68 -16.41 7.43 17.60
C LYS A 68 -15.47 8.14 18.57
N ASP A 69 -14.18 8.05 18.33
CA ASP A 69 -13.12 8.71 19.09
C ASP A 69 -12.94 10.19 18.70
N ASN A 70 -13.77 10.71 17.75
CA ASN A 70 -13.67 12.05 17.19
C ASN A 70 -12.32 12.37 16.56
N ILE A 71 -11.67 11.38 15.93
CA ILE A 71 -10.45 11.55 15.16
C ILE A 71 -10.84 11.93 13.72
N ASN A 72 -10.43 13.11 13.28
CA ASN A 72 -10.83 13.67 11.99
C ASN A 72 -9.86 13.27 10.86
N VAL A 73 -9.70 11.96 10.66
CA VAL A 73 -8.88 11.38 9.58
C VAL A 73 -9.75 10.44 8.75
N LYS A 74 -9.67 10.57 7.43
CA LYS A 74 -10.36 9.68 6.50
C LYS A 74 -9.45 8.53 6.08
N LEU A 75 -9.94 7.30 6.24
CA LEU A 75 -9.21 6.10 5.84
C LEU A 75 -9.64 5.63 4.45
N HIS A 76 -8.65 5.35 3.63
CA HIS A 76 -8.79 4.72 2.33
C HIS A 76 -8.07 3.36 2.36
N ILE A 77 -8.27 2.56 1.31
CA ILE A 77 -7.61 1.26 1.19
C ILE A 77 -6.82 1.17 -0.12
N GLY A 78 -5.71 0.50 -0.08
CA GLY A 78 -4.89 0.06 -1.19
C GLY A 78 -4.11 -1.17 -0.78
N MET A 79 -3.07 -1.50 -1.52
CA MET A 79 -2.08 -2.53 -1.18
C MET A 79 -0.69 -2.08 -1.59
N GLU A 80 0.32 -2.42 -0.80
CA GLU A 80 1.70 -2.44 -1.24
C GLU A 80 1.99 -3.80 -1.85
N VAL A 81 2.09 -3.85 -3.18
CA VAL A 81 2.22 -5.11 -3.92
C VAL A 81 3.67 -5.41 -4.21
N TYR A 82 4.20 -6.50 -3.63
CA TYR A 82 5.51 -7.01 -4.04
C TYR A 82 5.47 -7.45 -5.50
N ILE A 83 6.44 -7.00 -6.30
CA ILE A 83 6.42 -7.19 -7.75
C ILE A 83 6.32 -8.66 -8.16
N ILE A 84 5.35 -8.97 -9.02
CA ILE A 84 5.05 -10.32 -9.52
C ILE A 84 4.68 -10.29 -11.00
N ASN A 85 4.97 -11.38 -11.72
CA ASN A 85 4.76 -11.43 -13.18
C ASN A 85 3.29 -11.33 -13.63
N ASN A 86 2.35 -11.86 -12.84
CA ASN A 86 0.92 -11.91 -13.13
C ASN A 86 0.12 -10.76 -12.48
N LEU A 87 0.79 -9.66 -12.12
CA LEU A 87 0.20 -8.52 -11.42
C LEU A 87 -1.04 -7.96 -12.12
N ILE A 88 -1.02 -7.83 -13.45
CA ILE A 88 -2.15 -7.35 -14.25
C ILE A 88 -3.37 -8.28 -14.14
N ASP A 89 -3.15 -9.58 -14.15
CA ASP A 89 -4.25 -10.56 -14.05
C ASP A 89 -4.90 -10.50 -12.67
N LEU A 90 -4.11 -10.34 -11.62
CA LEU A 90 -4.60 -10.20 -10.25
C LEU A 90 -5.37 -8.88 -10.04
N LEU A 91 -4.95 -7.79 -10.69
CA LEU A 91 -5.72 -6.54 -10.72
C LEU A 91 -7.08 -6.73 -11.41
N LYS A 92 -7.12 -7.37 -12.58
CA LYS A 92 -8.36 -7.63 -13.32
C LYS A 92 -9.31 -8.55 -12.57
N GLN A 93 -8.79 -9.44 -11.74
CA GLN A 93 -9.57 -10.34 -10.88
C GLN A 93 -10.00 -9.68 -9.56
N ASN A 94 -9.67 -8.41 -9.33
CA ASN A 94 -9.90 -7.68 -8.09
C ASN A 94 -9.26 -8.36 -6.85
N VAL A 95 -8.17 -9.09 -7.04
CA VAL A 95 -7.35 -9.63 -5.95
C VAL A 95 -6.49 -8.53 -5.35
N LEU A 96 -5.93 -7.66 -6.20
CA LEU A 96 -5.13 -6.50 -5.79
C LEU A 96 -5.97 -5.23 -5.79
N LEU A 97 -5.64 -4.32 -4.87
CA LEU A 97 -6.27 -3.01 -4.74
C LEU A 97 -5.29 -1.90 -5.14
N THR A 98 -5.77 -0.98 -5.97
CA THR A 98 -5.08 0.27 -6.23
C THR A 98 -5.26 1.24 -5.07
N LEU A 99 -4.44 2.27 -4.96
CA LEU A 99 -4.51 3.27 -3.90
C LEU A 99 -5.85 4.03 -3.96
N ALA A 100 -6.68 3.87 -2.94
CA ALA A 100 -7.98 4.54 -2.81
C ALA A 100 -8.90 4.37 -4.04
N ASN A 101 -8.87 3.20 -4.69
CA ASN A 101 -9.62 2.90 -5.91
C ASN A 101 -9.31 3.89 -7.07
N SER A 102 -8.11 4.41 -7.13
CA SER A 102 -7.61 5.31 -8.17
C SER A 102 -6.86 4.52 -9.26
N LYS A 103 -6.20 5.21 -10.17
CA LYS A 103 -5.30 4.60 -11.15
C LYS A 103 -3.89 4.32 -10.65
N TYR A 104 -3.56 4.62 -9.41
CA TYR A 104 -2.23 4.44 -8.85
C TYR A 104 -2.11 3.11 -8.12
N LEU A 105 -1.02 2.39 -8.37
CA LEU A 105 -0.66 1.14 -7.70
C LEU A 105 0.69 1.30 -7.01
N LEU A 106 0.73 1.00 -5.71
CA LEU A 106 1.98 1.00 -4.96
C LEU A 106 2.69 -0.35 -5.15
N ILE A 107 3.95 -0.32 -5.58
CA ILE A 107 4.74 -1.51 -5.90
C ILE A 107 6.00 -1.52 -5.06
N GLU A 108 6.24 -2.64 -4.39
CA GLU A 108 7.50 -2.94 -3.73
C GLU A 108 8.41 -3.79 -4.61
N LEU A 109 9.70 -3.50 -4.61
CA LEU A 109 10.74 -4.24 -5.34
C LEU A 109 11.64 -5.02 -4.37
N PRO A 110 12.37 -6.03 -4.84
CA PRO A 110 13.40 -6.69 -4.04
C PRO A 110 14.51 -5.71 -3.63
N MET A 111 14.85 -5.67 -2.34
CA MET A 111 15.82 -4.69 -1.80
C MET A 111 17.22 -4.81 -2.42
N ASN A 112 17.68 -6.04 -2.66
CA ASN A 112 19.07 -6.32 -3.04
C ASN A 112 19.26 -6.86 -4.48
N THR A 113 18.16 -6.98 -5.23
CA THR A 113 18.21 -7.63 -6.55
C THR A 113 17.49 -6.78 -7.58
N HIS A 114 18.13 -6.55 -8.72
CA HIS A 114 17.47 -5.87 -9.83
C HIS A 114 16.44 -6.80 -10.48
N VAL A 115 15.24 -6.28 -10.71
CA VAL A 115 14.14 -7.00 -11.37
C VAL A 115 14.28 -6.86 -12.88
N GLN A 116 14.75 -7.88 -13.56
CA GLN A 116 15.01 -7.85 -15.01
C GLN A 116 13.76 -7.58 -15.85
N TYR A 117 12.57 -7.91 -15.37
CA TYR A 117 11.29 -7.73 -16.06
C TYR A 117 10.51 -6.49 -15.57
N LEU A 118 11.14 -5.60 -14.80
CA LEU A 118 10.48 -4.40 -14.24
C LEU A 118 9.89 -3.53 -15.35
N ASP A 119 10.67 -3.24 -16.38
CA ASP A 119 10.23 -2.41 -17.51
C ASP A 119 9.01 -2.99 -18.23
N ILE A 120 8.96 -4.31 -18.36
CA ILE A 120 7.83 -5.02 -18.98
C ILE A 120 6.58 -4.87 -18.12
N ILE A 121 6.70 -4.98 -16.80
CA ILE A 121 5.55 -4.80 -15.89
C ILE A 121 5.08 -3.36 -15.89
N ILE A 122 5.99 -2.39 -15.81
CA ILE A 122 5.65 -0.97 -15.87
C ILE A 122 4.90 -0.66 -17.18
N PHE A 123 5.43 -1.12 -18.31
CA PHE A 123 4.78 -0.93 -19.61
C PHE A 123 3.37 -1.51 -19.63
N LYS A 124 3.19 -2.75 -19.17
CA LYS A 124 1.86 -3.40 -19.09
C LYS A 124 0.88 -2.66 -18.18
N LEU A 125 1.35 -2.12 -17.06
CA LEU A 125 0.52 -1.32 -16.16
C LEU A 125 0.01 -0.06 -16.87
N ILE A 126 0.91 0.68 -17.52
CA ILE A 126 0.57 1.89 -18.27
C ILE A 126 -0.43 1.59 -19.40
N GLU A 127 -0.23 0.49 -20.16
CA GLU A 127 -1.20 0.04 -21.19
C GLU A 127 -2.60 -0.24 -20.59
N ASN A 128 -2.69 -0.65 -19.34
CA ASN A 128 -3.95 -0.87 -18.64
C ASN A 128 -4.43 0.36 -17.83
N ASN A 129 -3.90 1.56 -18.12
CA ASN A 129 -4.21 2.82 -17.43
C ASN A 129 -3.90 2.82 -15.92
N ILE A 130 -2.95 2.01 -15.48
CA ILE A 130 -2.45 1.98 -14.11
C ILE A 130 -1.10 2.68 -14.06
N ILE A 131 -0.95 3.62 -13.12
CA ILE A 131 0.31 4.32 -12.88
C ILE A 131 1.00 3.69 -11.66
N PRO A 132 2.16 3.04 -11.84
CA PRO A 132 2.92 2.51 -10.73
C PRO A 132 3.56 3.62 -9.90
N ILE A 133 3.55 3.44 -8.59
CA ILE A 133 4.34 4.21 -7.62
C ILE A 133 5.29 3.22 -6.95
N ILE A 134 6.58 3.48 -7.02
CA ILE A 134 7.58 2.63 -6.37
C ILE A 134 7.66 3.01 -4.90
N ALA A 135 7.41 2.04 -4.02
CA ALA A 135 7.51 2.22 -2.59
C ALA A 135 8.97 2.42 -2.17
N HIS A 136 9.22 3.30 -1.18
CA HIS A 136 10.54 3.53 -0.55
C HIS A 136 11.75 3.30 -1.47
N PRO A 137 11.85 4.03 -2.60
CA PRO A 137 12.89 3.81 -3.62
C PRO A 137 14.31 3.97 -3.05
N GLU A 138 14.48 4.74 -2.01
CA GLU A 138 15.74 4.95 -1.31
C GLU A 138 16.30 3.68 -0.65
N ARG A 139 15.52 2.62 -0.49
CA ARG A 139 15.95 1.35 0.11
C ARG A 139 16.57 0.38 -0.88
N TYR A 140 16.34 0.57 -2.18
CA TYR A 140 16.84 -0.38 -3.19
C TYR A 140 18.30 -0.12 -3.54
N LYS A 141 19.13 -1.16 -3.42
CA LYS A 141 20.58 -1.08 -3.67
C LYS A 141 20.90 -0.55 -5.06
N PHE A 142 20.19 -0.98 -6.08
CA PHE A 142 20.42 -0.55 -7.46
C PHE A 142 20.08 0.93 -7.69
N ILE A 143 19.16 1.50 -6.93
CA ILE A 143 18.83 2.95 -6.93
C ILE A 143 19.88 3.73 -6.17
N GLN A 144 20.30 3.24 -4.99
CA GLN A 144 21.39 3.87 -4.22
C GLN A 144 22.70 3.95 -5.00
N GLU A 145 23.02 2.91 -5.80
CA GLU A 145 24.21 2.87 -6.65
C GLU A 145 24.10 3.76 -7.89
N ASN A 146 22.89 4.04 -8.39
CA ASN A 146 22.62 4.87 -9.57
C ASN A 146 21.31 5.64 -9.43
N PRO A 147 21.26 6.73 -8.69
CA PRO A 147 20.03 7.49 -8.43
C PRO A 147 19.35 8.05 -9.69
N ASP A 148 20.13 8.28 -10.76
CA ASP A 148 19.63 8.83 -12.03
C ASP A 148 18.85 7.79 -12.89
N LYS A 149 18.71 6.57 -12.42
CA LYS A 149 17.96 5.49 -13.11
C LYS A 149 16.51 5.33 -12.66
N VAL A 150 16.00 6.26 -11.88
CA VAL A 150 14.62 6.22 -11.34
C VAL A 150 13.73 7.21 -12.06
#